data_6a5564f5b08c7117ad52087bb8357fea
#
_entry.id   6a5564f5b08c7117ad52087bb8357fea
#
_cell.length_a   1.000
_cell.length_b   1.000
_cell.length_c   1.000
_cell.angle_alpha   90.00
_cell.angle_beta   90.00
_cell.angle_gamma   90.00
#
_symmetry.space_group_name_H-M   'P 1'
#
loop_
_entity.id
_entity.type
_entity.pdbx_description
1 polymer ?
#
loop_
_entity_poly.entity_id
_entity_poly.type
_entity_poly.pdbx_seq_one_letter_code
_entity_poly.pdbx_strand_id
1 'polypeptide(L)'
;MVVPPTVSVEALRYDNPFLFLCIMAVTSFEDPILQRRLGPEIKKQICDRLVMGHEVSMDLLQGLLVFVAWYQYFCVPGKHQYFLMLQLCVNMCHELRLDLNDKGKRSLEEPQTQGKARNPAEMRALLGTYCLSSMYALPAQWQLF
;
A
#
# COMPACT_ATOMS: atom_id res chain seq x y z
N MET A 1 5.21 1.34 8.63
CA MET A 1 6.23 1.43 7.55
C MET A 1 7.25 2.47 7.97
N VAL A 2 8.53 2.13 8.05
CA VAL A 2 9.58 3.05 8.48
C VAL A 2 10.34 3.51 7.24
N VAL A 3 10.29 4.81 6.94
CA VAL A 3 11.15 5.42 5.93
C VAL A 3 12.56 5.53 6.54
N PRO A 4 13.60 5.03 5.88
CA PRO A 4 14.95 5.16 6.41
C PRO A 4 15.33 6.63 6.62
N PRO A 5 16.02 6.99 7.70
CA PRO A 5 16.38 8.38 8.00
C PRO A 5 17.34 9.02 6.99
N THR A 6 17.90 8.20 6.09
CA THR A 6 18.81 8.64 5.02
C THR A 6 18.11 9.10 3.74
N VAL A 7 16.79 8.91 3.63
CA VAL A 7 16.03 9.32 2.43
C VAL A 7 15.62 10.78 2.59
N SER A 8 16.12 11.65 1.71
CA SER A 8 15.68 13.04 1.68
C SER A 8 14.22 13.13 1.20
N VAL A 9 13.50 14.16 1.66
CA VAL A 9 12.11 14.42 1.26
C VAL A 9 12.00 14.61 -0.25
N GLU A 10 12.99 15.24 -0.87
CA GLU A 10 13.05 15.46 -2.31
C GLU A 10 13.23 14.16 -3.09
N ALA A 11 14.12 13.27 -2.62
CA ALA A 11 14.30 11.95 -3.22
C ALA A 11 13.02 11.11 -3.11
N LEU A 12 12.36 11.11 -1.94
CA LEU A 12 11.11 10.39 -1.76
C LEU A 12 10.00 10.91 -2.70
N ARG A 13 9.91 12.23 -2.86
CA ARG A 13 8.94 12.84 -3.77
C ARG A 13 9.19 12.49 -5.24
N TYR A 14 10.46 12.36 -5.63
CA TYR A 14 10.83 12.03 -7.01
C TYR A 14 10.67 10.53 -7.30
N ASP A 15 11.21 9.68 -6.42
CA ASP A 15 11.26 8.23 -6.63
C ASP A 15 9.92 7.54 -6.34
N ASN A 16 9.16 8.06 -5.35
CA ASN A 16 7.92 7.45 -4.89
C ASN A 16 6.82 8.52 -4.69
N PRO A 17 6.33 9.11 -5.77
CA PRO A 17 5.41 10.26 -5.70
C PRO A 17 4.05 9.91 -5.08
N PHE A 18 3.53 8.71 -5.30
CA PHE A 18 2.26 8.29 -4.73
C PHE A 18 2.38 7.98 -3.23
N LEU A 19 3.44 7.29 -2.83
CA LEU A 19 3.75 7.09 -1.42
C LEU A 19 3.92 8.43 -0.70
N PHE A 20 4.62 9.38 -1.32
CA PHE A 20 4.79 10.72 -0.77
C PHE A 20 3.44 11.43 -0.58
N LEU A 21 2.56 11.38 -1.57
CA LEU A 21 1.20 11.94 -1.47
C LEU A 21 0.41 11.34 -0.30
N CYS A 22 0.47 10.01 -0.12
CA CYS A 22 -0.21 9.32 0.98
C CYS A 22 0.36 9.73 2.35
N ILE A 23 1.69 9.85 2.48
CA ILE A 23 2.33 10.33 3.70
C ILE A 23 1.88 11.77 4.01
N MET A 24 1.90 12.66 3.03
CA MET A 24 1.44 14.03 3.20
C MET A 24 -0.01 14.10 3.66
N ALA A 25 -0.89 13.28 3.10
CA ALA A 25 -2.28 13.23 3.50
C ALA A 25 -2.47 12.76 4.95
N VAL A 26 -1.69 11.77 5.37
CA VAL A 26 -1.75 11.25 6.75
C VAL A 26 -1.18 12.25 7.74
N THR A 27 -0.07 12.92 7.41
CA THR A 27 0.58 13.91 8.29
C THR A 27 -0.18 15.24 8.37
N SER A 28 -1.11 15.50 7.45
CA SER A 28 -1.96 16.71 7.44
C SER A 28 -3.14 16.63 8.43
N PHE A 29 -3.01 15.89 9.53
CA PHE A 29 -4.09 15.74 10.53
C PHE A 29 -4.45 17.06 11.24
N GLU A 30 -3.53 18.02 11.29
CA GLU A 30 -3.75 19.36 11.87
C GLU A 30 -4.55 20.28 10.92
N ASP A 31 -4.60 19.97 9.62
CA ASP A 31 -5.37 20.71 8.62
C ASP A 31 -6.49 19.81 8.00
N PRO A 32 -7.68 19.79 8.61
CA PRO A 32 -8.79 18.99 8.12
C PRO A 32 -9.26 19.36 6.71
N ILE A 33 -9.05 20.61 6.29
CA ILE A 33 -9.44 21.09 4.96
C ILE A 33 -8.53 20.46 3.92
N LEU A 34 -7.23 20.52 4.14
CA LEU A 34 -6.24 19.89 3.26
C LEU A 34 -6.44 18.37 3.21
N GLN A 35 -6.62 17.72 4.36
CA GLN A 35 -6.85 16.29 4.45
C GLN A 35 -8.08 15.82 3.65
N ARG A 36 -9.21 16.57 3.74
CA ARG A 36 -10.42 16.28 2.96
C ARG A 36 -10.23 16.44 1.46
N ARG A 37 -9.30 17.26 1.01
CA ARG A 37 -8.96 17.42 -0.41
C ARG A 37 -8.03 16.32 -0.90
N LEU A 38 -7.08 15.89 -0.08
CA LEU A 38 -6.10 14.87 -0.45
C LEU A 38 -6.71 13.47 -0.55
N GLY A 39 -7.70 13.13 0.27
CA GLY A 39 -8.36 11.81 0.23
C GLY A 39 -8.97 11.46 -1.14
N PRO A 40 -9.81 12.32 -1.73
CA PRO A 40 -10.33 12.13 -3.09
C PRO A 40 -9.24 12.07 -4.16
N GLU A 41 -8.17 12.87 -4.04
CA GLU A 41 -7.05 12.87 -4.97
C GLU A 41 -6.29 11.54 -4.96
N ILE A 42 -6.04 10.97 -3.76
CA ILE A 42 -5.45 9.63 -3.63
C ILE A 42 -6.31 8.60 -4.34
N LYS A 43 -7.64 8.61 -4.10
CA LYS A 43 -8.56 7.67 -4.75
C LYS A 43 -8.58 7.82 -6.26
N LYS A 44 -8.53 9.05 -6.75
CA LYS A 44 -8.44 9.35 -8.18
C LYS A 44 -7.16 8.76 -8.78
N GLN A 45 -6.01 8.98 -8.17
CA GLN A 45 -4.74 8.42 -8.64
C GLN A 45 -4.72 6.89 -8.62
N ILE A 46 -5.35 6.25 -7.62
CA ILE A 46 -5.52 4.79 -7.62
C ILE A 46 -6.33 4.34 -8.84
N CYS A 47 -7.45 5.00 -9.13
CA CYS A 47 -8.26 4.66 -10.30
C CYS A 47 -7.50 4.90 -11.60
N ASP A 48 -6.86 6.04 -11.75
CA ASP A 48 -6.18 6.42 -13.00
C ASP A 48 -4.95 5.54 -13.28
N ARG A 49 -4.13 5.28 -12.28
CA ARG A 49 -2.89 4.52 -12.45
C ARG A 49 -3.12 3.01 -12.40
N LEU A 50 -3.80 2.51 -11.36
CA LEU A 50 -3.97 1.07 -11.16
C LEU A 50 -5.06 0.48 -12.07
N VAL A 51 -6.25 1.12 -12.16
CA VAL A 51 -7.38 0.55 -12.88
C VAL A 51 -7.32 0.89 -14.36
N MET A 52 -7.07 2.15 -14.72
CA MET A 52 -7.05 2.59 -16.11
C MET A 52 -5.67 2.39 -16.75
N GLY A 53 -4.60 2.65 -16.01
CA GLY A 53 -3.23 2.56 -16.49
C GLY A 53 -2.60 1.17 -16.36
N HIS A 54 -3.26 0.23 -15.68
CA HIS A 54 -2.73 -1.12 -15.39
C HIS A 54 -1.33 -1.09 -14.74
N GLU A 55 -1.03 -0.02 -14.00
CA GLU A 55 0.25 0.15 -13.35
C GLU A 55 0.27 -0.60 -12.01
N VAL A 56 1.21 -1.53 -11.85
CA VAL A 56 1.47 -2.22 -10.59
C VAL A 56 2.91 -1.95 -10.18
N SER A 57 3.08 -1.15 -9.15
CA SER A 57 4.41 -0.72 -8.68
C SER A 57 4.51 -0.76 -7.16
N MET A 58 5.75 -0.82 -6.65
CA MET A 58 6.03 -0.76 -5.21
C MET A 58 5.60 0.58 -4.61
N ASP A 59 5.71 1.69 -5.36
CA ASP A 59 5.24 3.01 -4.97
C ASP A 59 3.73 3.00 -4.67
N LEU A 60 2.94 2.45 -5.62
CA LEU A 60 1.49 2.33 -5.45
C LEU A 60 1.12 1.42 -4.28
N LEU A 61 1.76 0.26 -4.14
CA LEU A 61 1.48 -0.67 -3.04
C LEU A 61 1.80 -0.04 -1.68
N GLN A 62 2.97 0.57 -1.54
CA GLN A 62 3.38 1.19 -0.27
C GLN A 62 2.51 2.39 0.09
N GLY A 63 2.18 3.24 -0.88
CA GLY A 63 1.27 4.37 -0.68
C GLY A 63 -0.13 3.91 -0.28
N LEU A 64 -0.65 2.88 -0.96
CA LEU A 64 -1.96 2.31 -0.65
C LEU A 64 -2.00 1.69 0.76
N LEU A 65 -0.94 1.00 1.19
CA LEU A 65 -0.82 0.46 2.55
C LEU A 65 -0.85 1.57 3.60
N VAL A 66 -0.15 2.68 3.38
CA VAL A 66 -0.21 3.85 4.26
C VAL A 66 -1.62 4.42 4.31
N PHE A 67 -2.26 4.59 3.16
CA PHE A 67 -3.64 5.10 3.08
C PHE A 67 -4.65 4.20 3.79
N VAL A 68 -4.55 2.87 3.59
CA VAL A 68 -5.45 1.89 4.23
C VAL A 68 -5.23 1.84 5.75
N ALA A 69 -3.99 1.90 6.23
CA ALA A 69 -3.69 1.91 7.66
C ALA A 69 -4.32 3.10 8.41
N TRP A 70 -4.50 4.22 7.72
CA TRP A 70 -5.08 5.45 8.26
C TRP A 70 -6.45 5.79 7.66
N TYR A 71 -7.11 4.80 7.04
CA TYR A 71 -8.37 4.98 6.29
C TYR A 71 -9.49 5.64 7.11
N GLN A 72 -9.53 5.42 8.40
CA GLN A 72 -10.54 5.99 9.30
C GLN A 72 -10.63 7.53 9.24
N TYR A 73 -9.53 8.20 8.92
CA TYR A 73 -9.49 9.66 8.80
C TYR A 73 -10.02 10.17 7.45
N PHE A 74 -10.14 9.28 6.47
CA PHE A 74 -10.58 9.60 5.10
C PHE A 74 -11.95 9.00 4.76
N CYS A 75 -12.55 8.24 5.67
CA CYS A 75 -13.83 7.61 5.40
C CYS A 75 -14.96 8.63 5.46
N VAL A 76 -15.88 8.51 4.50
CA VAL A 76 -17.14 9.25 4.50
C VAL A 76 -18.20 8.37 5.13
N PRO A 77 -18.98 8.84 6.11
CA PRO A 77 -20.05 8.07 6.71
C PRO A 77 -20.99 7.47 5.65
N GLY A 78 -21.27 6.17 5.75
CA GLY A 78 -22.11 5.45 4.80
C GLY A 78 -21.43 5.04 3.47
N LYS A 79 -20.15 5.40 3.26
CA LYS A 79 -19.37 5.04 2.04
C LYS A 79 -18.05 4.38 2.41
N HIS A 80 -18.14 3.21 3.04
CA HIS A 80 -16.94 2.47 3.46
C HIS A 80 -16.36 1.66 2.30
N GLN A 81 -15.14 1.98 1.89
CA GLN A 81 -14.41 1.29 0.81
C GLN A 81 -13.13 0.62 1.34
N TYR A 82 -13.03 0.45 2.65
CA TYR A 82 -11.84 -0.13 3.29
C TYR A 82 -11.47 -1.48 2.70
N PHE A 83 -12.43 -2.41 2.66
CA PHE A 83 -12.19 -3.76 2.13
C PHE A 83 -11.79 -3.76 0.65
N LEU A 84 -12.37 -2.87 -0.14
CA LEU A 84 -11.96 -2.70 -1.54
C LEU A 84 -10.49 -2.30 -1.64
N MET A 85 -10.08 -1.30 -0.86
CA MET A 85 -8.69 -0.82 -0.86
C MET A 85 -7.71 -1.88 -0.34
N LEU A 86 -8.10 -2.61 0.71
CA LEU A 86 -7.32 -3.71 1.24
C LEU A 86 -7.16 -4.84 0.22
N GLN A 87 -8.24 -5.19 -0.50
CA GLN A 87 -8.19 -6.21 -1.54
C GLN A 87 -7.29 -5.80 -2.70
N LEU A 88 -7.24 -4.52 -3.05
CA LEU A 88 -6.29 -4.01 -4.03
C LEU A 88 -4.83 -4.21 -3.56
N CYS A 89 -4.53 -3.99 -2.28
CA CYS A 89 -3.19 -4.28 -1.73
C CYS A 89 -2.84 -5.77 -1.90
N VAL A 90 -3.77 -6.68 -1.57
CA VAL A 90 -3.56 -8.12 -1.71
C VAL A 90 -3.30 -8.49 -3.18
N ASN A 91 -4.13 -8.00 -4.09
CA ASN A 91 -3.98 -8.27 -5.52
C ASN A 91 -2.62 -7.75 -6.04
N MET A 92 -2.21 -6.55 -5.63
CA MET A 92 -0.91 -6.01 -6.02
C MET A 92 0.26 -6.84 -5.48
N CYS A 93 0.14 -7.41 -4.28
CA CYS A 93 1.16 -8.34 -3.76
C CYS A 93 1.29 -9.58 -4.65
N HIS A 94 0.18 -10.13 -5.15
CA HIS A 94 0.19 -11.26 -6.08
C HIS A 94 0.78 -10.88 -7.45
N GLU A 95 0.39 -9.75 -8.01
CA GLU A 95 0.92 -9.25 -9.28
C GLU A 95 2.44 -8.98 -9.20
N LEU A 96 2.90 -8.40 -8.11
CA LEU A 96 4.32 -8.18 -7.85
C LEU A 96 5.06 -9.46 -7.42
N ARG A 97 4.35 -10.59 -7.31
CA ARG A 97 4.86 -11.90 -6.90
C ARG A 97 5.63 -11.87 -5.56
N LEU A 98 5.17 -11.03 -4.62
CA LEU A 98 5.79 -10.90 -3.31
C LEU A 98 5.49 -12.11 -2.40
N ASP A 99 4.41 -12.82 -2.66
CA ASP A 99 3.95 -14.00 -1.94
C ASP A 99 4.68 -15.30 -2.33
N LEU A 100 5.33 -15.32 -3.51
CA LEU A 100 6.03 -16.51 -3.97
C LEU A 100 7.28 -16.75 -3.14
N ASN A 101 7.32 -17.90 -2.48
CA ASN A 101 8.52 -18.39 -1.84
C ASN A 101 9.60 -18.68 -2.90
N ASP A 102 10.86 -18.50 -2.57
CA ASP A 102 12.03 -18.74 -3.45
C ASP A 102 11.98 -20.08 -4.23
N LYS A 103 11.26 -21.07 -3.70
CA LYS A 103 11.03 -22.37 -4.35
C LYS A 103 10.08 -22.27 -5.55
N GLY A 104 9.14 -21.35 -5.57
CA GLY A 104 8.21 -21.13 -6.69
C GLY A 104 8.85 -20.37 -7.85
N LYS A 105 9.80 -19.49 -7.57
CA LYS A 105 10.57 -18.77 -8.61
C LYS A 105 11.53 -19.67 -9.39
N ARG A 106 11.99 -20.76 -8.77
CA ARG A 106 12.93 -21.72 -9.40
C ARG A 106 12.29 -22.63 -10.44
N SER A 107 10.95 -22.75 -10.47
CA SER A 107 10.25 -23.63 -11.40
C SER A 107 9.98 -23.00 -12.77
N LEU A 108 10.18 -21.69 -12.93
CA LEU A 108 9.81 -20.95 -14.14
C LEU A 108 10.98 -20.26 -14.85
N GLU A 109 12.17 -20.26 -14.26
CA GLU A 109 13.38 -19.68 -14.89
C GLU A 109 14.56 -20.63 -14.74
N GLU A 110 15.39 -20.70 -15.80
CA GLU A 110 16.58 -21.55 -15.91
C GLU A 110 17.57 -21.43 -14.74
N PRO A 111 18.40 -22.48 -14.49
CA PRO A 111 19.21 -22.63 -13.28
C PRO A 111 20.51 -21.81 -13.32
N GLN A 112 20.42 -20.51 -13.34
CA GLN A 112 21.61 -19.65 -13.09
C GLN A 112 21.18 -18.25 -12.61
N THR A 113 20.88 -18.11 -11.33
CA THR A 113 21.24 -16.87 -10.61
C THR A 113 21.11 -17.10 -9.10
N GLN A 114 22.18 -16.77 -8.41
CA GLN A 114 22.32 -16.79 -6.95
C GLN A 114 21.09 -16.20 -6.27
N GLY A 115 20.59 -16.84 -5.20
CA GLY A 115 19.43 -16.40 -4.44
C GLY A 115 19.51 -14.91 -4.11
N LYS A 116 18.76 -14.10 -4.87
CA LYS A 116 18.67 -12.66 -4.63
C LYS A 116 17.92 -12.50 -3.31
N ALA A 117 18.63 -12.06 -2.28
CA ALA A 117 18.02 -11.72 -1.00
C ALA A 117 16.83 -10.79 -1.25
N ARG A 118 15.66 -11.12 -0.71
CA ARG A 118 14.46 -10.28 -0.86
C ARG A 118 14.76 -8.86 -0.42
N ASN A 119 14.32 -7.90 -1.22
CA ASN A 119 14.44 -6.49 -0.88
C ASN A 119 13.67 -6.25 0.44
N PRO A 120 14.29 -5.64 1.47
CA PRO A 120 13.61 -5.32 2.72
C PRO A 120 12.32 -4.51 2.55
N ALA A 121 12.20 -3.72 1.49
CA ALA A 121 10.98 -2.98 1.17
C ALA A 121 9.83 -3.90 0.74
N GLU A 122 10.12 -4.92 -0.08
CA GLU A 122 9.17 -5.94 -0.51
C GLU A 122 8.65 -6.75 0.69
N MET A 123 9.56 -7.18 1.57
CA MET A 123 9.20 -7.90 2.79
C MET A 123 8.30 -7.09 3.71
N ARG A 124 8.61 -5.80 3.90
CA ARG A 124 7.77 -4.91 4.71
C ARG A 124 6.39 -4.68 4.11
N ALA A 125 6.29 -4.54 2.78
CA ALA A 125 5.01 -4.39 2.10
C ALA A 125 4.14 -5.64 2.24
N LEU A 126 4.72 -6.82 2.04
CA LEU A 126 4.02 -8.10 2.23
C LEU A 126 3.53 -8.27 3.67
N LEU A 127 4.39 -8.06 4.66
CA LEU A 127 4.04 -8.12 6.07
C LEU A 127 2.97 -7.08 6.44
N GLY A 128 3.07 -5.87 5.91
CA GLY A 128 2.08 -4.82 6.12
C GLY A 128 0.70 -5.22 5.60
N THR A 129 0.64 -5.79 4.40
CA THR A 129 -0.60 -6.32 3.82
C THR A 129 -1.19 -7.44 4.67
N TYR A 130 -0.36 -8.38 5.12
CA TYR A 130 -0.78 -9.47 5.98
C TYR A 130 -1.31 -8.95 7.34
N CYS A 131 -0.60 -8.03 7.98
CA CYS A 131 -1.02 -7.44 9.26
C CYS A 131 -2.36 -6.73 9.13
N LEU A 132 -2.54 -5.89 8.11
CA LEU A 132 -3.81 -5.18 7.89
C LEU A 132 -4.95 -6.15 7.60
N SER A 133 -4.71 -7.21 6.80
CA SER A 133 -5.70 -8.25 6.51
C SER A 133 -6.09 -9.02 7.77
N SER A 134 -5.12 -9.36 8.62
CA SER A 134 -5.34 -10.11 9.86
C SER A 134 -6.07 -9.29 10.92
N MET A 135 -5.76 -8.00 11.05
CA MET A 135 -6.45 -7.12 12.00
C MET A 135 -7.95 -7.00 11.73
N TYR A 136 -8.36 -7.11 10.48
CA TYR A 136 -9.76 -7.01 10.08
C TYR A 136 -10.47 -8.34 9.87
N ALA A 137 -9.74 -9.46 9.80
CA ALA A 137 -10.34 -10.79 9.86
C ALA A 137 -10.84 -11.15 11.28
N LEU A 138 -10.28 -10.50 12.32
CA LEU A 138 -10.59 -10.78 13.71
C LEU A 138 -11.89 -10.16 14.25
N PRO A 139 -12.43 -9.03 13.83
CA PRO A 139 -13.62 -8.49 14.45
C PRO A 139 -14.81 -8.32 13.51
N ALA A 140 -15.30 -9.38 12.90
CA ALA A 140 -16.74 -9.42 12.57
C ALA A 140 -17.60 -9.44 13.86
N GLN A 141 -16.97 -9.66 15.03
CA GLN A 141 -17.63 -9.70 16.34
C GLN A 141 -17.74 -8.33 17.04
N TRP A 142 -16.94 -7.33 16.67
CA TRP A 142 -16.93 -6.02 17.36
C TRP A 142 -17.78 -4.93 16.69
N GLN A 143 -18.41 -5.23 15.55
CA GLN A 143 -19.33 -4.29 14.88
C GLN A 143 -20.78 -4.39 15.39
N LEU A 144 -21.04 -5.17 16.42
CA LEU A 144 -22.36 -5.35 17.05
C LEU A 144 -22.53 -4.60 18.40
N PHE A 145 -21.57 -3.75 18.77
CA PHE A 145 -21.73 -2.91 19.96
C PHE A 145 -21.52 -1.45 19.62
#